data_b824cd5cd42bfd33a0ee876913918f8c
#
_entry.id   b824cd5cd42bfd33a0ee876913918f8c
#
_cell.length_a   1.000
_cell.length_b   1.000
_cell.length_c   1.000
_cell.angle_alpha   90.00
_cell.angle_beta   90.00
_cell.angle_gamma   90.00
#
_symmetry.space_group_name_H-M   'P 1'
#
loop_
_entity.id
_entity.type
_entity.pdbx_description
1 polymer ?
#
loop_
_entity_poly.entity_id
_entity_poly.type
_entity_poly.pdbx_seq_one_letter_code
_entity_poly.pdbx_strand_id
1 'polypeptide(L)'
;KLDNELVKLIESNNNNLKFIPYSSPKFKINNGVTYIDYEGTSYKLNIFGDHNLQNIGGALHICNSVGIKPKDFYKAITSFSGASNRLELIYKSSNSTIFKDFAHSPSKVKATSEAVRKQFPQIRLIACFELHTYSSLNPAFLNKYRDTLNNVDECYIYYSEKNMKIKRLT
;
A
#
# COMPACT_ATOMS: atom_id res chain seq x y z
N LYS A 1 -4.34 -2.03 12.46
CA LYS A 1 -4.39 -3.26 13.31
C LYS A 1 -2.97 -3.76 13.46
N LEU A 2 -2.42 -3.75 14.66
CA LEU A 2 -1.14 -4.38 14.96
C LEU A 2 -1.25 -5.88 14.62
N ASP A 3 -0.19 -6.43 14.03
CA ASP A 3 -0.05 -7.86 13.83
C ASP A 3 -0.03 -8.54 15.21
N ASN A 4 -0.89 -9.52 15.41
CA ASN A 4 -1.03 -10.19 16.70
C ASN A 4 0.28 -10.90 17.15
N GLU A 5 1.09 -11.36 16.19
CA GLU A 5 2.40 -11.97 16.50
C GLU A 5 3.39 -10.91 16.98
N LEU A 6 3.38 -9.73 16.35
CA LEU A 6 4.21 -8.61 16.78
C LEU A 6 3.82 -8.12 18.18
N VAL A 7 2.51 -8.08 18.49
CA VAL A 7 2.03 -7.72 19.84
C VAL A 7 2.55 -8.71 20.88
N LYS A 8 2.44 -10.01 20.61
CA LYS A 8 2.98 -11.06 21.51
C LYS A 8 4.48 -10.94 21.72
N LEU A 9 5.25 -10.64 20.64
CA LEU A 9 6.68 -10.40 20.72
C LEU A 9 7.01 -9.17 21.60
N ILE A 10 6.23 -8.10 21.49
CA ILE A 10 6.38 -6.89 22.31
C ILE A 10 6.10 -7.22 23.77
N GLU A 11 5.03 -7.96 24.07
CA GLU A 11 4.61 -8.33 25.41
C GLU A 11 5.57 -9.33 26.08
N SER A 12 6.18 -10.23 25.28
CA SER A 12 7.15 -11.22 25.77
C SER A 12 8.58 -10.70 25.95
N ASN A 13 8.87 -9.48 25.48
CA ASN A 13 10.22 -8.94 25.42
C ASN A 13 10.50 -8.06 26.66
N ASN A 14 11.22 -8.63 27.63
CA ASN A 14 11.68 -7.93 28.86
C ASN A 14 12.89 -7.01 28.62
N ASN A 15 13.25 -6.71 27.36
CA ASN A 15 14.35 -5.82 27.03
C ASN A 15 13.91 -4.37 27.21
N ASN A 16 14.82 -3.47 27.63
CA ASN A 16 14.61 -2.03 27.78
C ASN A 16 14.30 -1.29 26.46
N LEU A 17 13.59 -1.93 25.54
CA LEU A 17 13.19 -1.36 24.25
C LEU A 17 11.95 -0.49 24.44
N LYS A 18 12.03 0.75 23.99
CA LYS A 18 10.89 1.64 23.93
C LYS A 18 10.09 1.39 22.66
N PHE A 19 8.88 0.86 22.80
CA PHE A 19 7.95 0.70 21.68
C PHE A 19 7.13 1.98 21.49
N ILE A 20 7.10 2.48 20.27
CA ILE A 20 6.33 3.66 19.92
C ILE A 20 5.24 3.24 18.92
N PRO A 21 3.99 3.09 19.35
CA PRO A 21 2.89 2.82 18.45
C PRO A 21 2.63 4.04 17.56
N TYR A 22 2.34 3.82 16.31
CA TYR A 22 1.98 4.87 15.37
C TYR A 22 0.75 4.50 14.55
N SER A 23 0.10 5.50 14.00
CA SER A 23 -1.06 5.35 13.13
C SER A 23 -0.94 6.27 11.93
N SER A 24 -1.81 6.06 10.96
CA SER A 24 -1.94 6.99 9.84
C SER A 24 -2.34 8.38 10.35
N PRO A 25 -1.76 9.46 9.82
CA PRO A 25 -2.22 10.81 10.11
C PRO A 25 -3.67 10.99 9.62
N LYS A 26 -4.38 11.99 10.15
CA LYS A 26 -5.69 12.37 9.64
C LYS A 26 -5.56 12.86 8.20
N PHE A 27 -6.37 12.33 7.31
CA PHE A 27 -6.33 12.67 5.90
C PHE A 27 -7.72 12.81 5.30
N LYS A 28 -7.79 13.45 4.14
CA LYS A 28 -8.98 13.53 3.30
C LYS A 28 -8.61 13.28 1.84
N ILE A 29 -9.57 12.78 1.08
CA ILE A 29 -9.43 12.61 -0.38
C ILE A 29 -10.38 13.63 -1.03
N ASN A 30 -9.85 14.44 -1.93
CA ASN A 30 -10.63 15.39 -2.71
C ASN A 30 -10.20 15.29 -4.18
N ASN A 31 -11.17 14.99 -5.07
CA ASN A 31 -10.97 14.85 -6.51
C ASN A 31 -9.76 13.95 -6.87
N GLY A 32 -9.68 12.77 -6.22
CA GLY A 32 -8.60 11.80 -6.46
C GLY A 32 -7.22 12.24 -5.95
N VAL A 33 -7.16 13.22 -5.06
CA VAL A 33 -5.93 13.70 -4.42
C VAL A 33 -6.04 13.54 -2.90
N THR A 34 -5.02 12.99 -2.28
CA THR A 34 -4.94 12.83 -0.82
C THR A 34 -4.28 14.06 -0.19
N TYR A 35 -4.85 14.51 0.92
CA TYR A 35 -4.33 15.63 1.72
C TYR A 35 -4.21 15.21 3.19
N ILE A 36 -3.16 15.67 3.85
CA ILE A 36 -3.01 15.61 5.31
C ILE A 36 -3.24 17.03 5.86
N ASP A 37 -4.11 17.14 6.86
CA ASP A 37 -4.34 18.41 7.55
C ASP A 37 -3.56 18.41 8.88
N TYR A 38 -2.67 19.40 9.05
CA TYR A 38 -1.87 19.59 10.25
C TYR A 38 -1.81 21.08 10.62
N GLU A 39 -2.20 21.42 11.85
CA GLU A 39 -2.20 22.82 12.37
C GLU A 39 -2.81 23.83 11.41
N GLY A 40 -3.99 23.50 10.85
CA GLY A 40 -4.73 24.39 9.94
C GLY A 40 -4.17 24.46 8.51
N THR A 41 -3.06 23.78 8.23
CA THR A 41 -2.47 23.69 6.89
C THR A 41 -2.79 22.36 6.25
N SER A 42 -3.19 22.38 4.97
CA SER A 42 -3.49 21.19 4.17
C SER A 42 -2.33 20.87 3.24
N TYR A 43 -1.70 19.71 3.46
CA TYR A 43 -0.54 19.24 2.70
C TYR A 43 -0.98 18.24 1.64
N LYS A 44 -0.81 18.59 0.37
CA LYS A 44 -1.10 17.72 -0.77
C LYS A 44 -0.07 16.60 -0.85
N LEU A 45 -0.52 15.36 -1.04
CA LEU A 45 0.36 14.21 -1.27
C LEU A 45 0.34 13.76 -2.74
N ASN A 46 1.47 13.25 -3.21
CA ASN A 46 1.58 12.57 -4.50
C ASN A 46 1.35 11.05 -4.37
N ILE A 47 1.24 10.55 -3.14
CA ILE A 47 0.96 9.15 -2.81
C ILE A 47 -0.37 9.02 -2.09
N PHE A 48 -0.95 7.82 -2.12
CA PHE A 48 -2.21 7.50 -1.49
C PHE A 48 -2.25 6.05 -0.99
N GLY A 49 -3.36 5.67 -0.36
CA GLY A 49 -3.59 4.34 0.20
C GLY A 49 -3.19 4.25 1.67
N ASP A 50 -4.00 3.52 2.44
CA ASP A 50 -3.88 3.46 3.91
C ASP A 50 -2.51 2.95 4.36
N HIS A 51 -1.91 2.01 3.62
CA HIS A 51 -0.57 1.50 3.93
C HIS A 51 0.53 2.56 3.74
N ASN A 52 0.44 3.41 2.70
CA ASN A 52 1.37 4.51 2.50
C ASN A 52 1.20 5.59 3.57
N LEU A 53 -0.04 5.89 3.95
CA LEU A 53 -0.34 6.84 5.01
C LEU A 53 0.15 6.34 6.38
N GLN A 54 0.06 5.03 6.63
CA GLN A 54 0.63 4.43 7.82
C GLN A 54 2.16 4.55 7.84
N ASN A 55 2.82 4.33 6.71
CA ASN A 55 4.27 4.53 6.57
C ASN A 55 4.66 6.00 6.83
N ILE A 56 3.86 6.97 6.38
CA ILE A 56 4.07 8.40 6.70
C ILE A 56 4.00 8.62 8.21
N GLY A 57 3.04 8.01 8.90
CA GLY A 57 2.94 8.09 10.36
C GLY A 57 4.19 7.55 11.06
N GLY A 58 4.70 6.40 10.63
CA GLY A 58 5.95 5.84 11.15
C GLY A 58 7.16 6.73 10.86
N ALA A 59 7.29 7.23 9.63
CA ALA A 59 8.37 8.12 9.23
C ALA A 59 8.37 9.44 10.03
N LEU A 60 7.19 10.01 10.30
CA LEU A 60 7.04 11.20 11.14
C LEU A 60 7.64 10.97 12.54
N HIS A 61 7.35 9.81 13.17
CA HIS A 61 7.88 9.50 14.48
C HIS A 61 9.41 9.39 14.47
N ILE A 62 9.98 8.74 13.44
CA ILE A 62 11.44 8.64 13.29
C ILE A 62 12.05 10.02 13.08
N CYS A 63 11.52 10.83 12.17
CA CYS A 63 12.01 12.17 11.90
C CYS A 63 11.94 13.07 13.15
N ASN A 64 10.84 12.98 13.90
CA ASN A 64 10.69 13.74 15.15
C ASN A 64 11.70 13.31 16.22
N SER A 65 12.08 12.03 16.29
CA SER A 65 13.08 11.54 17.25
C SER A 65 14.49 12.06 16.98
N VAL A 66 14.77 12.51 15.75
CA VAL A 66 16.04 13.15 15.35
C VAL A 66 15.91 14.68 15.23
N GLY A 67 14.83 15.28 15.80
CA GLY A 67 14.67 16.72 15.92
C GLY A 67 13.99 17.43 14.74
N ILE A 68 13.49 16.71 13.73
CA ILE A 68 12.72 17.30 12.64
C ILE A 68 11.30 17.60 13.12
N LYS A 69 10.89 18.86 13.05
CA LYS A 69 9.55 19.28 13.49
C LYS A 69 8.47 18.73 12.53
N PRO A 70 7.29 18.36 13.05
CA PRO A 70 6.20 17.83 12.22
C PRO A 70 5.82 18.72 11.04
N LYS A 71 5.81 20.05 11.22
CA LYS A 71 5.53 21.01 10.15
C LYS A 71 6.54 20.91 8.99
N ASP A 72 7.82 20.78 9.30
CA ASP A 72 8.89 20.66 8.29
C ASP A 72 8.81 19.31 7.58
N PHE A 73 8.51 18.25 8.34
CA PHE A 73 8.25 16.92 7.78
C PHE A 73 7.08 16.95 6.78
N TYR A 74 5.91 17.51 7.17
CA TYR A 74 4.75 17.56 6.27
C TYR A 74 4.99 18.45 5.06
N LYS A 75 5.77 19.51 5.19
CA LYS A 75 6.21 20.32 4.04
C LYS A 75 7.08 19.49 3.08
N ALA A 76 8.05 18.74 3.60
CA ALA A 76 8.95 17.92 2.79
C ALA A 76 8.22 16.76 2.09
N ILE A 77 7.27 16.09 2.76
CA ILE A 77 6.57 14.91 2.21
C ILE A 77 5.70 15.25 0.99
N THR A 78 5.34 16.52 0.77
CA THR A 78 4.58 16.95 -0.42
C THR A 78 5.35 16.72 -1.72
N SER A 79 6.67 16.68 -1.68
CA SER A 79 7.53 16.40 -2.84
C SER A 79 7.79 14.90 -3.05
N PHE A 80 7.44 14.04 -2.08
CA PHE A 80 7.67 12.62 -2.18
C PHE A 80 6.70 11.98 -3.17
N SER A 81 7.22 11.36 -4.23
CA SER A 81 6.45 10.74 -5.31
C SER A 81 6.17 9.25 -5.11
N GLY A 82 6.58 8.69 -3.97
CA GLY A 82 6.45 7.26 -3.68
C GLY A 82 7.73 6.48 -3.93
N ALA A 83 7.72 5.21 -3.51
CA ALA A 83 8.77 4.25 -3.82
C ALA A 83 8.44 3.53 -5.13
N SER A 84 9.47 3.16 -5.91
CA SER A 84 9.31 2.39 -7.13
C SER A 84 8.52 1.10 -6.87
N ASN A 85 7.64 0.73 -7.78
CA ASN A 85 6.75 -0.43 -7.67
C ASN A 85 5.86 -0.44 -6.40
N ARG A 86 5.47 0.74 -5.89
CA ARG A 86 4.53 0.90 -4.76
C ARG A 86 3.45 1.92 -5.11
N LEU A 87 2.37 1.47 -5.77
CA LEU A 87 1.36 2.33 -6.40
C LEU A 87 2.01 3.47 -7.21
N GLU A 88 3.09 3.12 -7.90
CA GLU A 88 3.86 4.03 -8.74
C GLU A 88 3.01 4.47 -9.94
N LEU A 89 2.86 5.78 -10.09
CA LEU A 89 2.18 6.34 -11.26
C LEU A 89 3.10 6.23 -12.48
N ILE A 90 2.75 5.37 -13.45
CA ILE A 90 3.54 5.15 -14.66
C ILE A 90 2.97 5.85 -15.89
N TYR A 91 1.67 6.16 -15.87
CA TYR A 91 1.02 6.89 -16.96
C TYR A 91 -0.20 7.65 -16.48
N LYS A 92 -0.42 8.84 -17.03
CA LYS A 92 -1.62 9.63 -16.80
C LYS A 92 -2.00 10.42 -18.05
N SER A 93 -3.27 10.33 -18.44
CA SER A 93 -3.88 11.15 -19.48
C SER A 93 -5.19 11.77 -18.96
N SER A 94 -5.95 12.42 -19.83
CA SER A 94 -7.27 12.99 -19.50
C SER A 94 -8.30 11.93 -19.09
N ASN A 95 -8.19 10.71 -19.62
CA ASN A 95 -9.18 9.63 -19.46
C ASN A 95 -8.62 8.34 -18.87
N SER A 96 -7.32 8.25 -18.60
CA SER A 96 -6.70 7.02 -18.11
C SER A 96 -5.54 7.32 -17.16
N THR A 97 -5.42 6.51 -16.11
CA THR A 97 -4.30 6.55 -15.18
C THR A 97 -3.84 5.12 -14.91
N ILE A 98 -2.53 4.86 -15.00
CA ILE A 98 -1.96 3.53 -14.79
C ILE A 98 -1.01 3.60 -13.60
N PHE A 99 -1.26 2.74 -12.63
CA PHE A 99 -0.38 2.52 -11.49
C PHE A 99 0.28 1.15 -11.59
N LYS A 100 1.53 1.08 -11.13
CA LYS A 100 2.29 -0.15 -10.99
C LYS A 100 2.52 -0.43 -9.51
N ASP A 101 2.28 -1.68 -9.11
CA ASP A 101 2.51 -2.13 -7.74
C ASP A 101 3.16 -3.52 -7.74
N PHE A 102 3.98 -3.81 -6.75
CA PHE A 102 4.60 -5.12 -6.55
C PHE A 102 3.81 -5.98 -5.55
N ALA A 103 2.53 -5.75 -5.41
CA ALA A 103 1.66 -6.57 -4.57
C ALA A 103 1.57 -7.99 -5.15
N HIS A 104 2.13 -8.97 -4.45
CA HIS A 104 2.20 -10.36 -4.86
C HIS A 104 1.61 -11.34 -3.83
N SER A 105 1.31 -10.90 -2.62
CA SER A 105 0.59 -11.69 -1.61
C SER A 105 -0.88 -11.29 -1.55
N PRO A 106 -1.80 -12.21 -1.16
CA PRO A 106 -3.22 -11.95 -1.12
C PRO A 106 -3.60 -10.67 -0.37
N SER A 107 -3.02 -10.47 0.82
CA SER A 107 -3.27 -9.28 1.64
C SER A 107 -2.80 -7.97 0.97
N LYS A 108 -1.66 -8.00 0.26
CA LYS A 108 -1.15 -6.83 -0.46
C LYS A 108 -1.98 -6.52 -1.71
N VAL A 109 -2.36 -7.55 -2.48
CA VAL A 109 -3.25 -7.39 -3.65
C VAL A 109 -4.56 -6.74 -3.23
N LYS A 110 -5.17 -7.24 -2.14
CA LYS A 110 -6.38 -6.65 -1.56
C LYS A 110 -6.17 -5.20 -1.14
N ALA A 111 -5.12 -4.92 -0.37
CA ALA A 111 -4.83 -3.57 0.12
C ALA A 111 -4.58 -2.57 -1.03
N THR A 112 -3.88 -2.99 -2.09
CA THR A 112 -3.61 -2.15 -3.27
C THR A 112 -4.91 -1.86 -4.04
N SER A 113 -5.73 -2.87 -4.33
CA SER A 113 -6.99 -2.69 -5.06
C SER A 113 -7.98 -1.83 -4.26
N GLU A 114 -8.09 -2.03 -2.95
CA GLU A 114 -8.90 -1.20 -2.06
C GLU A 114 -8.40 0.25 -2.01
N ALA A 115 -7.08 0.47 -1.98
CA ALA A 115 -6.50 1.80 -1.99
C ALA A 115 -6.85 2.58 -3.27
N VAL A 116 -6.75 1.93 -4.44
CA VAL A 116 -7.09 2.56 -5.72
C VAL A 116 -8.60 2.83 -5.81
N ARG A 117 -9.46 1.88 -5.41
CA ARG A 117 -10.92 2.08 -5.39
C ARG A 117 -11.32 3.23 -4.46
N LYS A 118 -10.74 3.31 -3.27
CA LYS A 118 -10.99 4.39 -2.31
C LYS A 118 -10.56 5.76 -2.85
N GLN A 119 -9.43 5.79 -3.57
CA GLN A 119 -8.91 7.01 -4.18
C GLN A 119 -9.76 7.49 -5.37
N PHE A 120 -10.33 6.54 -6.14
CA PHE A 120 -11.07 6.79 -7.37
C PHE A 120 -12.41 6.02 -7.37
N PRO A 121 -13.38 6.39 -6.52
CA PRO A 121 -14.58 5.57 -6.29
C PRO A 121 -15.50 5.45 -7.50
N GLN A 122 -15.50 6.44 -8.39
CA GLN A 122 -16.41 6.53 -9.56
C GLN A 122 -15.74 6.12 -10.88
N ILE A 123 -14.44 5.78 -10.85
CA ILE A 123 -13.69 5.45 -12.06
C ILE A 123 -13.71 3.93 -12.28
N ARG A 124 -13.88 3.49 -13.52
CA ARG A 124 -13.73 2.08 -13.88
C ARG A 124 -12.32 1.63 -13.55
N LEU A 125 -12.20 0.62 -12.69
CA LEU A 125 -10.94 0.06 -12.22
C LEU A 125 -10.69 -1.29 -12.88
N ILE A 126 -9.62 -1.36 -13.65
CA ILE A 126 -9.13 -2.59 -14.29
C ILE A 126 -7.85 -3.02 -13.60
N ALA A 127 -7.77 -4.27 -13.17
CA ALA A 127 -6.57 -4.85 -12.60
C ALA A 127 -5.93 -5.87 -13.53
N CYS A 128 -4.61 -5.76 -13.74
CA CYS A 128 -3.80 -6.80 -14.37
C CYS A 128 -2.89 -7.39 -13.30
N PHE A 129 -3.06 -8.67 -12.97
CA PHE A 129 -2.33 -9.32 -11.89
C PHE A 129 -1.53 -10.51 -12.39
N GLU A 130 -0.23 -10.51 -12.11
CA GLU A 130 0.69 -11.60 -12.48
C GLU A 130 0.93 -12.56 -11.31
N LEU A 131 0.66 -13.84 -11.52
CA LEU A 131 1.03 -14.94 -10.63
C LEU A 131 2.44 -15.42 -10.98
N HIS A 132 3.46 -14.90 -10.28
CA HIS A 132 4.87 -15.18 -10.60
C HIS A 132 5.67 -15.80 -9.44
N THR A 133 5.15 -15.72 -8.20
CA THR A 133 5.82 -16.29 -7.04
C THR A 133 5.56 -17.80 -6.92
N TYR A 134 6.45 -18.53 -6.24
CA TYR A 134 6.24 -19.96 -5.98
C TYR A 134 4.89 -20.23 -5.30
N SER A 135 4.57 -19.47 -4.26
CA SER A 135 3.30 -19.60 -3.53
C SER A 135 2.08 -19.25 -4.40
N SER A 136 2.15 -18.19 -5.20
CA SER A 136 1.02 -17.79 -6.05
C SER A 136 0.70 -18.77 -7.19
N LEU A 137 1.64 -19.63 -7.55
CA LEU A 137 1.45 -20.70 -8.53
C LEU A 137 1.06 -22.04 -7.90
N ASN A 138 0.99 -22.13 -6.58
CA ASN A 138 0.59 -23.34 -5.88
C ASN A 138 -0.95 -23.40 -5.75
N PRO A 139 -1.63 -24.45 -6.27
CA PRO A 139 -3.09 -24.57 -6.23
C PRO A 139 -3.67 -24.45 -4.82
N ALA A 140 -3.02 -25.06 -3.80
CA ALA A 140 -3.47 -24.96 -2.41
C ALA A 140 -3.42 -23.55 -1.84
N PHE A 141 -2.57 -22.69 -2.39
CA PHE A 141 -2.42 -21.29 -1.98
C PHE A 141 -3.36 -20.34 -2.76
N LEU A 142 -3.78 -20.72 -3.97
CA LEU A 142 -4.62 -19.87 -4.84
C LEU A 142 -5.94 -19.47 -4.17
N ASN A 143 -6.52 -20.33 -3.35
CA ASN A 143 -7.73 -20.01 -2.61
C ASN A 143 -7.60 -18.78 -1.70
N LYS A 144 -6.37 -18.41 -1.29
CA LYS A 144 -6.11 -17.21 -0.47
C LYS A 144 -6.27 -15.91 -1.27
N TYR A 145 -6.27 -15.98 -2.61
CA TYR A 145 -6.55 -14.82 -3.46
C TYR A 145 -8.04 -14.60 -3.71
N ARG A 146 -8.90 -15.53 -3.29
CA ARG A 146 -10.34 -15.35 -3.39
C ARG A 146 -10.72 -14.01 -2.74
N ASP A 147 -11.59 -13.28 -3.40
CA ASP A 147 -12.15 -12.00 -2.95
C ASP A 147 -11.14 -10.84 -2.79
N THR A 148 -9.88 -11.02 -3.18
CA THR A 148 -8.86 -9.95 -3.07
C THR A 148 -9.05 -8.84 -4.11
N LEU A 149 -9.80 -9.11 -5.19
CA LEU A 149 -10.05 -8.20 -6.31
C LEU A 149 -11.55 -7.95 -6.54
N ASN A 150 -12.42 -8.23 -5.53
CA ASN A 150 -13.87 -8.02 -5.65
C ASN A 150 -14.28 -6.55 -5.84
N ASN A 151 -13.40 -5.62 -5.56
CA ASN A 151 -13.61 -4.18 -5.68
C ASN A 151 -13.11 -3.59 -7.01
N VAL A 152 -12.62 -4.42 -7.95
CA VAL A 152 -12.30 -3.99 -9.31
C VAL A 152 -13.46 -4.33 -10.25
N ASP A 153 -13.60 -3.56 -11.34
CA ASP A 153 -14.66 -3.78 -12.32
C ASP A 153 -14.29 -4.87 -13.32
N GLU A 154 -12.98 -5.05 -13.54
CA GLU A 154 -12.46 -6.05 -14.47
C GLU A 154 -11.07 -6.49 -14.02
N CYS A 155 -10.77 -7.79 -14.14
CA CYS A 155 -9.51 -8.37 -13.74
C CYS A 155 -8.94 -9.29 -14.80
N TYR A 156 -7.67 -9.08 -15.14
CA TYR A 156 -6.88 -9.96 -16.00
C TYR A 156 -5.80 -10.63 -15.14
N ILE A 157 -5.78 -11.97 -15.17
CA ILE A 157 -4.78 -12.77 -14.47
C ILE A 157 -3.83 -13.35 -15.50
N TYR A 158 -2.54 -13.04 -15.33
CA TYR A 158 -1.48 -13.61 -16.14
C TYR A 158 -0.65 -14.58 -15.32
N TYR A 159 -0.29 -15.70 -15.92
CA TYR A 159 0.70 -16.64 -15.38
C TYR A 159 1.50 -17.27 -16.52
N SER A 160 2.74 -17.64 -16.23
CA SER A 160 3.63 -18.26 -17.19
C SER A 160 3.65 -19.78 -17.00
N GLU A 161 3.16 -20.54 -17.97
CA GLU A 161 3.24 -22.02 -17.97
C GLU A 161 4.68 -22.52 -17.90
N LYS A 162 5.62 -21.80 -18.55
CA LYS A 162 7.05 -22.13 -18.45
C LYS A 162 7.54 -22.05 -17.01
N ASN A 163 7.13 -21.03 -16.27
CA ASN A 163 7.50 -20.87 -14.85
C ASN A 163 6.87 -21.95 -13.97
N MET A 164 5.65 -22.39 -14.29
CA MET A 164 5.01 -23.51 -13.60
C MET A 164 5.82 -24.81 -13.78
N LYS A 165 6.19 -25.13 -15.01
CA LYS A 165 7.01 -26.31 -15.33
C LYS A 165 8.39 -26.28 -14.65
N ILE A 166 9.08 -25.13 -14.67
CA ILE A 166 10.38 -24.96 -14.01
C ILE A 166 10.27 -25.18 -12.49
N LYS A 167 9.17 -24.72 -11.90
CA LYS A 167 8.93 -24.86 -10.44
C LYS A 167 8.31 -26.20 -10.05
N ARG A 168 8.13 -27.12 -11.00
CA ARG A 168 7.49 -28.44 -10.81
C ARG A 168 6.10 -28.33 -10.16
N LEU A 169 5.35 -27.30 -10.56
CA LEU A 169 3.98 -27.08 -10.14
C LEU A 169 3.07 -27.62 -11.24
N THR A 170 2.28 -28.63 -10.93
CA THR A 170 1.28 -29.24 -11.83
C THR A 170 -0.11 -28.79 -11.44
#